data_c1cf8510525d6215c032b8cba5d30821
#
_entry.id   c1cf8510525d6215c032b8cba5d30821
#
_cell.length_a   1.000
_cell.length_b   1.000
_cell.length_c   1.000
_cell.angle_alpha   90.00
_cell.angle_beta   90.00
_cell.angle_gamma   90.00
#
_symmetry.space_group_name_H-M   'P 1'
#
loop_
_entity.id
_entity.type
_entity.pdbx_description
1 polymer ?
#
loop_
_entity_poly.entity_id
_entity_poly.type
_entity_poly.pdbx_seq_one_letter_code
_entity_poly.pdbx_strand_id
1 'polypeptide(L)'
;MKTLYNLLIAAYCEIDKYASKAYSMIHGVSEALNLGDITQVNPDKLIPYNVLAGGSPCQDFSIAGKGQGAVWKCMDCGEEYNPLSVHFSERKECPHCHSENIEKTRSSLLVHYLEVLHSTMPLVAFYENVKNLLCKNFVDVFNMFVAEVEEYGYNVYFKVLNGKDYGIPQNRERVIMLAIRKDVDNGKFKFPEPYEEGKTFNDLLDDCSHLFENTDETIIIDDKIIPGVKRNIERDKKLIIDSDKGIYRIPCTSSFQDNAIGLKYSPTIAASNHSTIVLQKTQVAGIDRYYFKKLRPHEAMRFMGFDDEDYAKASSVVSDSQIYKQSGNSIITDVIYAVFKELFKAMPYLFTDMKLLHLFSGIGSVEKGIGRVIDEANSADSKGGDLLE
;
A
#
# COMPACT_ATOMS: atom_id res chain seq x y z
N MET A 1 -22.90 21.88 -19.53
CA MET A 1 -22.65 20.41 -19.59
C MET A 1 -22.02 20.04 -18.26
N LYS A 2 -22.57 19.10 -17.51
CA LYS A 2 -21.90 18.62 -16.29
C LYS A 2 -20.62 17.88 -16.67
N THR A 3 -19.51 18.21 -16.04
CA THR A 3 -18.27 17.45 -16.20
C THR A 3 -18.43 16.14 -15.43
N LEU A 4 -18.35 15.00 -16.10
CA LEU A 4 -18.36 13.69 -15.46
C LEU A 4 -16.93 13.20 -15.35
N TYR A 5 -16.47 12.95 -14.13
CA TYR A 5 -15.16 12.36 -13.85
C TYR A 5 -15.28 10.83 -13.87
N ASN A 6 -14.27 10.15 -14.37
CA ASN A 6 -14.26 8.70 -14.46
C ASN A 6 -12.86 8.11 -14.28
N LEU A 7 -12.82 6.85 -13.87
CA LEU A 7 -11.63 6.02 -13.83
C LEU A 7 -11.90 4.74 -14.62
N LEU A 8 -11.11 4.52 -15.66
CA LEU A 8 -11.06 3.26 -16.39
C LEU A 8 -9.76 2.52 -16.04
N ILE A 9 -9.86 1.29 -15.59
CA ILE A 9 -8.71 0.40 -15.45
C ILE A 9 -8.35 -0.11 -16.85
N ALA A 10 -7.26 0.43 -17.42
CA ALA A 10 -6.79 0.07 -18.73
C ALA A 10 -6.14 -1.31 -18.74
N ALA A 11 -5.24 -1.55 -17.76
CA ALA A 11 -4.62 -2.84 -17.48
C ALA A 11 -3.97 -2.81 -16.10
N TYR A 12 -3.56 -3.98 -15.60
CA TYR A 12 -2.76 -4.09 -14.40
C TYR A 12 -1.69 -5.20 -14.54
N CYS A 13 -0.65 -5.12 -13.72
CA CYS A 13 0.42 -6.13 -13.65
C CYS A 13 0.46 -6.72 -12.25
N GLU A 14 0.16 -8.01 -12.10
CA GLU A 14 0.28 -8.74 -10.85
C GLU A 14 0.67 -10.20 -11.13
N ILE A 15 1.82 -10.61 -10.59
CA ILE A 15 2.36 -11.96 -10.78
C ILE A 15 1.74 -12.98 -9.81
N ASP A 16 1.27 -12.51 -8.63
CA ASP A 16 0.60 -13.37 -7.66
C ASP A 16 -0.84 -13.64 -8.12
N LYS A 17 -1.08 -14.87 -8.56
CA LYS A 17 -2.38 -15.31 -9.06
C LYS A 17 -3.55 -15.12 -8.08
N TYR A 18 -3.27 -15.14 -6.77
CA TYR A 18 -4.30 -14.93 -5.76
C TYR A 18 -4.61 -13.44 -5.59
N ALA A 19 -3.58 -12.57 -5.65
CA ALA A 19 -3.78 -11.14 -5.66
C ALA A 19 -4.53 -10.69 -6.92
N SER A 20 -4.18 -11.22 -8.10
CA SER A 20 -4.90 -10.97 -9.36
C SER A 20 -6.38 -11.34 -9.28
N LYS A 21 -6.72 -12.52 -8.73
CA LYS A 21 -8.12 -12.93 -8.53
C LYS A 21 -8.88 -11.98 -7.60
N ALA A 22 -8.28 -11.64 -6.45
CA ALA A 22 -8.87 -10.71 -5.51
C ALA A 22 -9.06 -9.32 -6.15
N TYR A 23 -8.06 -8.82 -6.89
CA TYR A 23 -8.14 -7.56 -7.64
C TYR A 23 -9.32 -7.55 -8.61
N SER A 24 -9.43 -8.59 -9.45
CA SER A 24 -10.52 -8.72 -10.42
C SER A 24 -11.90 -8.66 -9.76
N MET A 25 -12.08 -9.38 -8.64
CA MET A 25 -13.35 -9.39 -7.90
C MET A 25 -13.65 -8.07 -7.19
N ILE A 26 -12.65 -7.45 -6.53
CA ILE A 26 -12.83 -6.17 -5.82
C ILE A 26 -13.26 -5.08 -6.81
N HIS A 27 -12.55 -4.97 -7.93
CA HIS A 27 -12.75 -3.89 -8.90
C HIS A 27 -13.73 -4.21 -10.02
N GLY A 28 -14.28 -5.42 -10.06
CA GLY A 28 -15.27 -5.83 -11.08
C GLY A 28 -14.72 -5.85 -12.51
N VAL A 29 -13.43 -6.16 -12.67
CA VAL A 29 -12.75 -6.19 -13.97
C VAL A 29 -12.32 -7.61 -14.34
N SER A 30 -12.14 -7.85 -15.65
CA SER A 30 -11.66 -9.15 -16.13
C SER A 30 -10.19 -9.41 -15.76
N GLU A 31 -9.88 -10.64 -15.34
CA GLU A 31 -8.49 -11.07 -15.18
C GLU A 31 -7.69 -11.01 -16.51
N ALA A 32 -8.35 -10.94 -17.66
CA ALA A 32 -7.69 -10.74 -18.94
C ALA A 32 -6.98 -9.37 -19.08
N LEU A 33 -7.28 -8.40 -18.19
CA LEU A 33 -6.53 -7.14 -18.09
C LEU A 33 -5.22 -7.28 -17.32
N ASN A 34 -4.96 -8.43 -16.70
CA ASN A 34 -3.68 -8.68 -16.02
C ASN A 34 -2.59 -9.02 -17.03
N LEU A 35 -1.57 -8.18 -17.10
CA LEU A 35 -0.40 -8.37 -17.95
C LEU A 35 0.62 -9.35 -17.33
N GLY A 36 0.41 -9.79 -16.08
CA GLY A 36 1.24 -10.77 -15.39
C GLY A 36 2.61 -10.21 -14.96
N ASP A 37 3.69 -10.85 -15.44
CA ASP A 37 5.06 -10.46 -15.10
C ASP A 37 5.47 -9.19 -15.87
N ILE A 38 5.82 -8.13 -15.15
CA ILE A 38 6.27 -6.86 -15.74
C ILE A 38 7.50 -7.03 -16.65
N THR A 39 8.36 -7.99 -16.38
CA THR A 39 9.55 -8.26 -17.22
C THR A 39 9.20 -8.73 -18.62
N GLN A 40 7.96 -9.18 -18.83
CA GLN A 40 7.44 -9.65 -20.12
C GLN A 40 6.55 -8.59 -20.81
N VAL A 41 6.29 -7.46 -20.15
CA VAL A 41 5.47 -6.38 -20.70
C VAL A 41 6.24 -5.67 -21.81
N ASN A 42 5.63 -5.62 -23.00
CA ASN A 42 6.12 -4.77 -24.08
C ASN A 42 5.36 -3.44 -24.06
N PRO A 43 6.02 -2.31 -23.71
CA PRO A 43 5.37 -1.01 -23.63
C PRO A 43 4.71 -0.55 -24.92
N ASP A 44 5.23 -0.93 -26.08
CA ASP A 44 4.69 -0.55 -27.41
C ASP A 44 3.34 -1.21 -27.74
N LYS A 45 2.97 -2.24 -26.97
CA LYS A 45 1.71 -2.98 -27.15
C LYS A 45 0.65 -2.63 -26.12
N LEU A 46 0.95 -1.72 -25.21
CA LEU A 46 0.01 -1.29 -24.18
C LEU A 46 -1.12 -0.47 -24.79
N ILE A 47 -2.34 -0.68 -24.30
CA ILE A 47 -3.46 0.19 -24.65
C ILE A 47 -3.22 1.58 -24.09
N PRO A 48 -3.69 2.64 -24.75
CA PRO A 48 -3.48 4.00 -24.26
C PRO A 48 -4.03 4.24 -22.87
N TYR A 49 -3.21 4.81 -22.00
CA TYR A 49 -3.56 5.24 -20.64
C TYR A 49 -2.87 6.57 -20.34
N ASN A 50 -3.30 7.26 -19.28
CA ASN A 50 -2.78 8.57 -18.93
C ASN A 50 -2.32 8.66 -17.47
N VAL A 51 -2.56 7.61 -16.67
CA VAL A 51 -2.03 7.47 -15.31
C VAL A 51 -1.29 6.15 -15.19
N LEU A 52 -0.03 6.21 -14.76
CA LEU A 52 0.77 5.06 -14.37
C LEU A 52 0.83 5.01 -12.85
N ALA A 53 0.46 3.89 -12.24
CA ALA A 53 0.72 3.65 -10.83
C ALA A 53 1.63 2.44 -10.65
N GLY A 54 2.36 2.40 -9.52
CA GLY A 54 3.15 1.24 -9.17
C GLY A 54 3.95 1.40 -7.89
N GLY A 55 4.46 0.28 -7.39
CA GLY A 55 5.38 0.21 -6.28
C GLY A 55 6.20 -1.07 -6.41
N SER A 56 7.45 -0.95 -6.84
CA SER A 56 8.30 -2.13 -7.02
C SER A 56 8.51 -2.87 -5.68
N PRO A 57 8.72 -4.21 -5.70
CA PRO A 57 8.94 -4.97 -4.48
C PRO A 57 10.04 -4.39 -3.61
N CYS A 58 9.72 -4.17 -2.33
CA CYS A 58 10.58 -3.50 -1.37
C CYS A 58 11.53 -4.43 -0.60
N GLN A 59 11.56 -5.73 -0.93
CA GLN A 59 12.26 -6.75 -0.12
C GLN A 59 13.75 -6.44 0.05
N ASP A 60 14.41 -5.90 -0.97
CA ASP A 60 15.84 -5.56 -0.93
C ASP A 60 16.11 -4.17 -0.34
N PHE A 61 15.08 -3.32 -0.20
CA PHE A 61 15.13 -2.01 0.46
C PHE A 61 14.56 -2.03 1.89
N SER A 62 13.98 -3.14 2.33
CA SER A 62 13.40 -3.23 3.68
C SER A 62 14.43 -3.70 4.71
N ILE A 63 14.25 -3.28 5.97
CA ILE A 63 15.07 -3.74 7.12
C ILE A 63 15.00 -5.26 7.29
N ALA A 64 13.90 -5.89 6.86
CA ALA A 64 13.69 -7.33 6.91
C ALA A 64 14.24 -8.08 5.69
N GLY A 65 14.74 -7.37 4.66
CA GLY A 65 15.27 -7.94 3.43
C GLY A 65 16.78 -8.11 3.44
N LYS A 66 17.35 -8.53 2.29
CA LYS A 66 18.79 -8.78 2.15
C LYS A 66 19.64 -7.51 2.03
N GLY A 67 19.03 -6.33 1.85
CA GLY A 67 19.74 -5.04 1.76
C GLY A 67 20.65 -4.88 0.55
N GLN A 68 20.43 -5.64 -0.54
CA GLN A 68 21.33 -5.66 -1.71
C GLN A 68 21.16 -4.44 -2.63
N GLY A 69 20.03 -3.70 -2.53
CA GLY A 69 19.76 -2.58 -3.42
C GLY A 69 19.53 -3.00 -4.88
N ALA A 70 19.55 -2.02 -5.80
CA ALA A 70 19.41 -2.26 -7.23
C ALA A 70 20.78 -2.63 -7.81
N VAL A 71 21.09 -3.94 -7.93
CA VAL A 71 22.35 -4.44 -8.47
C VAL A 71 22.06 -5.40 -9.63
N TRP A 72 22.75 -5.19 -10.75
CA TRP A 72 22.82 -6.11 -11.87
C TRP A 72 24.23 -6.72 -11.94
N LYS A 73 24.32 -7.94 -12.47
CA LYS A 73 25.57 -8.65 -12.64
C LYS A 73 25.71 -9.13 -14.08
N CYS A 74 26.81 -8.78 -14.71
CA CYS A 74 27.18 -9.34 -16.00
C CYS A 74 27.68 -10.78 -15.81
N MET A 75 27.06 -11.74 -16.48
CA MET A 75 27.45 -13.15 -16.36
C MET A 75 28.69 -13.50 -17.16
N ASP A 76 29.10 -12.66 -18.10
CA ASP A 76 30.28 -12.92 -18.96
C ASP A 76 31.57 -12.34 -18.38
N CYS A 77 31.53 -11.12 -17.77
CA CYS A 77 32.72 -10.52 -17.18
C CYS A 77 32.71 -10.45 -15.66
N GLY A 78 31.57 -10.76 -15.01
CA GLY A 78 31.40 -10.73 -13.56
C GLY A 78 31.19 -9.35 -12.96
N GLU A 79 31.11 -8.28 -13.74
CA GLU A 79 30.88 -6.91 -13.27
C GLU A 79 29.54 -6.81 -12.56
N GLU A 80 29.53 -6.20 -11.37
CA GLU A 80 28.33 -5.87 -10.60
C GLU A 80 28.16 -4.36 -10.56
N TYR A 81 26.98 -3.86 -10.98
CA TYR A 81 26.72 -2.43 -11.10
C TYR A 81 25.27 -2.07 -10.80
N ASN A 82 25.06 -0.80 -10.41
CA ASN A 82 23.71 -0.26 -10.27
C ASN A 82 23.16 0.12 -11.65
N PRO A 83 22.04 -0.45 -12.11
CA PRO A 83 21.48 -0.13 -13.43
C PRO A 83 21.08 1.34 -13.59
N LEU A 84 20.78 2.06 -12.49
CA LEU A 84 20.47 3.49 -12.53
C LEU A 84 21.70 4.38 -12.73
N SER A 85 22.91 3.86 -12.51
CA SER A 85 24.14 4.57 -12.84
C SER A 85 24.50 4.52 -14.34
N VAL A 86 23.76 3.72 -15.11
CA VAL A 86 23.89 3.61 -16.57
C VAL A 86 22.72 4.33 -17.21
N HIS A 87 23.00 5.18 -18.20
CA HIS A 87 21.94 5.89 -18.92
C HIS A 87 20.92 4.91 -19.52
N PHE A 88 19.63 5.24 -19.48
CA PHE A 88 18.56 4.31 -19.86
C PHE A 88 18.69 3.74 -21.29
N SER A 89 19.25 4.50 -22.23
CA SER A 89 19.47 4.05 -23.61
C SER A 89 20.54 2.96 -23.73
N GLU A 90 21.42 2.81 -22.73
CA GLU A 90 22.57 1.89 -22.73
C GLU A 90 22.39 0.70 -21.79
N ARG A 91 21.27 0.59 -21.07
CA ARG A 91 21.00 -0.46 -20.06
C ARG A 91 20.82 -1.87 -20.62
N LYS A 92 20.76 -2.02 -21.95
CA LYS A 92 20.64 -3.35 -22.57
C LYS A 92 21.93 -4.16 -22.50
N GLU A 93 23.06 -3.47 -22.30
CA GLU A 93 24.39 -4.04 -22.32
C GLU A 93 25.14 -3.75 -21.01
N CYS A 94 26.09 -4.62 -20.69
CA CYS A 94 27.04 -4.41 -19.60
C CYS A 94 27.93 -3.17 -19.89
N PRO A 95 28.04 -2.21 -18.96
CA PRO A 95 28.86 -1.02 -19.18
C PRO A 95 30.36 -1.29 -19.32
N HIS A 96 30.82 -2.51 -18.95
CA HIS A 96 32.24 -2.88 -19.00
C HIS A 96 32.60 -3.68 -20.26
N CYS A 97 31.79 -4.70 -20.63
CA CYS A 97 32.12 -5.61 -21.74
C CYS A 97 31.08 -5.65 -22.87
N HIS A 98 30.03 -4.82 -22.79
CA HIS A 98 28.95 -4.74 -23.79
C HIS A 98 28.18 -6.05 -24.01
N SER A 99 28.24 -6.99 -23.07
CA SER A 99 27.43 -8.20 -23.13
C SER A 99 25.99 -7.93 -22.70
N GLU A 100 25.02 -8.56 -23.38
CA GLU A 100 23.60 -8.55 -23.00
C GLU A 100 23.25 -9.61 -21.92
N ASN A 101 24.21 -10.49 -21.56
CA ASN A 101 24.01 -11.56 -20.60
C ASN A 101 24.08 -11.02 -19.16
N ILE A 102 22.97 -10.42 -18.69
CA ILE A 102 22.88 -9.70 -17.41
C ILE A 102 21.88 -10.39 -16.49
N GLU A 103 22.33 -10.79 -15.30
CA GLU A 103 21.48 -11.22 -14.20
C GLU A 103 20.91 -10.00 -13.47
N LYS A 104 19.57 -9.91 -13.38
CA LYS A 104 18.84 -8.79 -12.78
C LYS A 104 18.27 -9.18 -11.41
N THR A 105 18.48 -8.35 -10.39
CA THR A 105 17.89 -8.56 -9.05
C THR A 105 16.41 -8.13 -9.02
N ARG A 106 15.65 -8.57 -7.99
CA ARG A 106 14.23 -8.18 -7.82
C ARG A 106 14.05 -6.68 -7.58
N SER A 107 14.98 -6.02 -6.90
CA SER A 107 14.97 -4.56 -6.70
C SER A 107 15.14 -3.79 -7.99
N SER A 108 15.70 -4.41 -9.04
CA SER A 108 15.81 -3.82 -10.37
C SER A 108 14.46 -3.78 -11.14
N LEU A 109 13.38 -4.33 -10.61
CA LEU A 109 12.03 -4.16 -11.16
C LEU A 109 11.58 -2.69 -11.17
N LEU A 110 12.22 -1.84 -10.37
CA LEU A 110 12.16 -0.38 -10.48
C LEU A 110 12.55 0.12 -11.89
N VAL A 111 13.54 -0.53 -12.53
CA VAL A 111 13.97 -0.17 -13.90
C VAL A 111 12.87 -0.45 -14.91
N HIS A 112 12.12 -1.56 -14.75
CA HIS A 112 10.98 -1.84 -15.63
C HIS A 112 9.84 -0.82 -15.47
N TYR A 113 9.64 -0.29 -14.26
CA TYR A 113 8.71 0.84 -14.07
C TYR A 113 9.17 2.05 -14.87
N LEU A 114 10.47 2.39 -14.84
CA LEU A 114 11.05 3.50 -15.62
C LEU A 114 10.95 3.25 -17.13
N GLU A 115 11.20 2.02 -17.60
CA GLU A 115 11.07 1.65 -19.02
C GLU A 115 9.63 1.86 -19.51
N VAL A 116 8.63 1.44 -18.74
CA VAL A 116 7.21 1.67 -19.06
C VAL A 116 6.89 3.17 -19.04
N LEU A 117 7.32 3.90 -17.99
CA LEU A 117 7.10 5.33 -17.86
C LEU A 117 7.68 6.11 -19.05
N HIS A 118 8.93 5.84 -19.43
CA HIS A 118 9.62 6.50 -20.52
C HIS A 118 8.96 6.23 -21.87
N SER A 119 8.61 4.96 -22.14
CA SER A 119 8.05 4.56 -23.45
C SER A 119 6.63 5.09 -23.67
N THR A 120 5.84 5.28 -22.63
CA THR A 120 4.41 5.62 -22.75
C THR A 120 4.06 7.04 -22.36
N MET A 121 4.93 7.72 -21.61
CA MET A 121 4.81 9.13 -21.24
C MET A 121 3.42 9.54 -20.73
N PRO A 122 2.84 8.83 -19.70
CA PRO A 122 1.53 9.19 -19.16
C PRO A 122 1.51 10.61 -18.57
N LEU A 123 0.32 11.17 -18.36
CA LEU A 123 0.18 12.52 -17.79
C LEU A 123 0.65 12.57 -16.33
N VAL A 124 0.37 11.50 -15.59
CA VAL A 124 0.70 11.37 -14.17
C VAL A 124 1.31 9.99 -13.92
N ALA A 125 2.37 9.95 -13.13
CA ALA A 125 2.95 8.71 -12.62
C ALA A 125 2.99 8.74 -11.10
N PHE A 126 2.45 7.69 -10.48
CA PHE A 126 2.42 7.47 -9.04
C PHE A 126 3.35 6.30 -8.70
N TYR A 127 4.24 6.52 -7.72
CA TYR A 127 5.12 5.47 -7.22
C TYR A 127 5.14 5.44 -5.70
N GLU A 128 5.06 4.23 -5.13
CA GLU A 128 5.10 4.02 -3.68
C GLU A 128 6.19 3.03 -3.29
N ASN A 129 6.83 3.27 -2.16
CA ASN A 129 7.76 2.31 -1.56
C ASN A 129 7.90 2.51 -0.04
N VAL A 130 8.63 1.62 0.63
CA VAL A 130 8.95 1.75 2.05
C VAL A 130 9.82 2.98 2.31
N LYS A 131 9.60 3.64 3.47
CA LYS A 131 10.40 4.80 3.91
C LYS A 131 11.91 4.53 3.89
N ASN A 132 12.31 3.26 4.12
CA ASN A 132 13.72 2.87 4.15
C ASN A 132 14.47 3.13 2.83
N LEU A 133 13.76 3.29 1.71
CA LEU A 133 14.35 3.73 0.42
C LEU A 133 15.04 5.11 0.55
N LEU A 134 14.64 5.93 1.52
CA LEU A 134 15.27 7.23 1.81
C LEU A 134 16.36 7.16 2.89
N CYS A 135 16.71 5.97 3.38
CA CYS A 135 17.81 5.85 4.34
C CYS A 135 19.18 5.99 3.65
N LYS A 136 20.22 6.23 4.45
CA LYS A 136 21.59 6.46 3.96
C LYS A 136 22.09 5.43 2.94
N ASN A 137 21.65 4.17 3.05
CA ASN A 137 22.13 3.09 2.17
C ASN A 137 21.46 3.08 0.79
N PHE A 138 20.28 3.70 0.64
CA PHE A 138 19.45 3.59 -0.57
C PHE A 138 19.03 4.94 -1.15
N VAL A 139 19.28 6.05 -0.44
CA VAL A 139 18.87 7.38 -0.88
C VAL A 139 19.49 7.76 -2.22
N ASP A 140 20.71 7.31 -2.51
CA ASP A 140 21.35 7.58 -3.80
C ASP A 140 20.63 6.90 -4.96
N VAL A 141 20.13 5.66 -4.74
CA VAL A 141 19.30 4.94 -5.72
C VAL A 141 18.00 5.70 -5.97
N PHE A 142 17.38 6.22 -4.90
CA PHE A 142 16.15 7.02 -5.02
C PHE A 142 16.41 8.35 -5.74
N ASN A 143 17.52 9.02 -5.44
CA ASN A 143 17.89 10.27 -6.12
C ASN A 143 18.15 10.06 -7.62
N MET A 144 18.83 8.96 -8.01
CA MET A 144 19.00 8.58 -9.41
C MET A 144 17.67 8.31 -10.10
N PHE A 145 16.76 7.61 -9.43
CA PHE A 145 15.41 7.35 -9.91
C PHE A 145 14.63 8.65 -10.17
N VAL A 146 14.65 9.59 -9.20
CA VAL A 146 13.99 10.89 -9.35
C VAL A 146 14.61 11.69 -10.51
N ALA A 147 15.94 11.77 -10.57
CA ALA A 147 16.64 12.51 -11.63
C ALA A 147 16.28 11.98 -13.03
N GLU A 148 16.18 10.66 -13.19
CA GLU A 148 15.78 10.04 -14.45
C GLU A 148 14.32 10.36 -14.84
N VAL A 149 13.40 10.35 -13.86
CA VAL A 149 12.01 10.76 -14.11
C VAL A 149 11.92 12.23 -14.50
N GLU A 150 12.74 13.11 -13.90
CA GLU A 150 12.82 14.53 -14.26
C GLU A 150 13.40 14.73 -15.68
N GLU A 151 14.37 13.91 -16.07
CA GLU A 151 14.95 13.89 -17.43
C GLU A 151 13.91 13.49 -18.49
N TYR A 152 12.99 12.58 -18.16
CA TYR A 152 11.85 12.22 -19.03
C TYR A 152 10.84 13.37 -19.23
N GLY A 153 11.00 14.49 -18.53
CA GLY A 153 10.13 15.66 -18.68
C GLY A 153 9.01 15.76 -17.68
N TYR A 154 9.18 15.21 -16.48
CA TYR A 154 8.25 15.33 -15.36
C TYR A 154 8.72 16.33 -14.31
N ASN A 155 7.78 16.95 -13.62
CA ASN A 155 8.00 17.55 -12.30
C ASN A 155 7.73 16.49 -11.25
N VAL A 156 8.69 16.27 -10.35
CA VAL A 156 8.60 15.21 -9.35
C VAL A 156 8.33 15.78 -7.97
N TYR A 157 7.30 15.29 -7.34
CA TYR A 157 6.90 15.59 -5.97
C TYR A 157 6.99 14.32 -5.14
N PHE A 158 7.63 14.35 -3.97
CA PHE A 158 7.63 13.20 -3.07
C PHE A 158 7.60 13.62 -1.61
N LYS A 159 6.95 12.79 -0.78
CA LYS A 159 6.84 12.99 0.68
C LYS A 159 6.68 11.62 1.35
N VAL A 160 7.18 11.51 2.57
CA VAL A 160 6.85 10.36 3.44
C VAL A 160 5.52 10.64 4.10
N LEU A 161 4.54 9.77 3.86
CA LEU A 161 3.21 9.83 4.47
C LEU A 161 3.02 8.64 5.40
N ASN A 162 2.23 8.83 6.46
CA ASN A 162 1.94 7.80 7.44
C ASN A 162 0.42 7.58 7.53
N GLY A 163 -0.04 6.34 7.44
CA GLY A 163 -1.46 6.01 7.46
C GLY A 163 -2.24 6.60 8.64
N LYS A 164 -1.58 6.69 9.82
CA LYS A 164 -2.19 7.27 11.03
C LYS A 164 -2.58 8.74 10.89
N ASP A 165 -1.94 9.46 9.97
CA ASP A 165 -2.16 10.88 9.74
C ASP A 165 -3.29 11.13 8.72
N TYR A 166 -3.87 10.05 8.14
CA TYR A 166 -4.89 10.11 7.08
C TYR A 166 -6.11 9.24 7.37
N GLY A 167 -6.47 9.08 8.64
CA GLY A 167 -7.74 8.46 9.04
C GLY A 167 -7.66 6.98 9.39
N ILE A 168 -6.55 6.29 9.15
CA ILE A 168 -6.37 4.87 9.52
C ILE A 168 -5.40 4.76 10.71
N PRO A 169 -5.81 4.21 11.86
CA PRO A 169 -4.97 4.13 13.06
C PRO A 169 -3.87 3.08 12.93
N GLN A 170 -3.04 3.20 11.88
CA GLN A 170 -1.89 2.34 11.61
C GLN A 170 -0.63 3.16 11.36
N ASN A 171 0.43 2.88 12.13
CA ASN A 171 1.75 3.46 11.92
C ASN A 171 2.43 2.75 10.73
N ARG A 172 2.15 3.25 9.52
CA ARG A 172 2.66 2.71 8.26
C ARG A 172 3.20 3.85 7.40
N GLU A 173 4.51 4.10 7.54
CA GLU A 173 5.20 5.12 6.76
C GLU A 173 5.58 4.61 5.37
N ARG A 174 5.27 5.41 4.35
CA ARG A 174 5.63 5.12 2.95
C ARG A 174 6.14 6.37 2.27
N VAL A 175 7.14 6.23 1.43
CA VAL A 175 7.48 7.28 0.48
C VAL A 175 6.48 7.21 -0.68
N ILE A 176 5.82 8.32 -0.91
CA ILE A 176 4.90 8.51 -2.04
C ILE A 176 5.55 9.51 -2.99
N MET A 177 5.65 9.14 -4.25
CA MET A 177 6.09 10.01 -5.32
C MET A 177 4.96 10.20 -6.32
N LEU A 178 4.73 11.44 -6.70
CA LEU A 178 3.85 11.83 -7.79
C LEU A 178 4.69 12.60 -8.81
N ALA A 179 4.77 12.09 -10.03
CA ALA A 179 5.42 12.73 -11.14
C ALA A 179 4.35 13.22 -12.12
N ILE A 180 4.34 14.53 -12.41
CA ILE A 180 3.36 15.18 -13.28
C ILE A 180 4.11 15.70 -14.49
N ARG A 181 3.65 15.31 -15.70
CA ARG A 181 4.33 15.70 -16.94
C ARG A 181 4.29 17.22 -17.09
N LYS A 182 5.44 17.82 -17.43
CA LYS A 182 5.65 19.28 -17.39
C LYS A 182 4.66 20.09 -18.23
N ASP A 183 4.15 19.50 -19.33
CA ASP A 183 3.18 20.16 -20.22
C ASP A 183 1.76 20.27 -19.65
N VAL A 184 1.44 19.47 -18.62
CA VAL A 184 0.13 19.47 -17.96
C VAL A 184 0.19 19.92 -16.50
N ASP A 185 1.38 20.04 -15.91
CA ASP A 185 1.54 20.47 -14.53
C ASP A 185 1.36 22.00 -14.41
N ASN A 186 0.40 22.42 -13.59
CA ASN A 186 0.19 23.84 -13.29
C ASN A 186 0.99 24.36 -12.08
N GLY A 187 1.80 23.51 -11.46
CA GLY A 187 2.66 23.84 -10.31
C GLY A 187 1.91 24.09 -8.99
N LYS A 188 0.62 23.76 -8.91
CA LYS A 188 -0.22 24.01 -7.71
C LYS A 188 -0.37 22.79 -6.80
N PHE A 189 0.07 21.60 -7.24
CA PHE A 189 -0.03 20.41 -6.41
C PHE A 189 0.79 20.57 -5.13
N LYS A 190 0.16 20.18 -4.01
CA LYS A 190 0.81 20.02 -2.70
C LYS A 190 0.35 18.75 -2.06
N PHE A 191 1.23 18.07 -1.34
CA PHE A 191 0.83 16.91 -0.54
C PHE A 191 -0.18 17.32 0.54
N PRO A 192 -1.12 16.41 0.87
CA PRO A 192 -2.11 16.67 1.90
C PRO A 192 -1.46 16.91 3.27
N GLU A 193 -2.09 17.80 4.06
CA GLU A 193 -1.79 17.93 5.48
C GLU A 193 -2.43 16.79 6.28
N PRO A 194 -1.86 16.42 7.43
CA PRO A 194 -2.46 15.44 8.33
C PRO A 194 -3.88 15.82 8.73
N TYR A 195 -4.77 14.84 8.84
CA TYR A 195 -6.13 15.07 9.35
C TYR A 195 -6.10 15.25 10.87
N GLU A 196 -6.93 16.17 11.38
CA GLU A 196 -7.06 16.40 12.82
C GLU A 196 -7.75 15.22 13.52
N GLU A 197 -8.71 14.58 12.83
CA GLU A 197 -9.49 13.46 13.31
C GLU A 197 -9.41 12.29 12.32
N GLY A 198 -9.47 11.08 12.85
CA GLY A 198 -9.47 9.83 12.09
C GLY A 198 -10.22 8.73 12.83
N LYS A 199 -10.32 7.58 12.20
CA LYS A 199 -10.89 6.39 12.84
C LYS A 199 -10.07 6.02 14.07
N THR A 200 -10.76 5.61 15.12
CA THR A 200 -10.13 4.97 16.25
C THR A 200 -9.81 3.51 15.91
N PHE A 201 -8.99 2.91 16.76
CA PHE A 201 -8.67 1.51 16.63
C PHE A 201 -9.91 0.61 16.69
N ASN A 202 -10.83 0.90 17.62
CA ASN A 202 -12.06 0.13 17.79
C ASN A 202 -13.04 0.25 16.61
N ASP A 203 -13.01 1.36 15.87
CA ASP A 203 -13.89 1.54 14.70
C ASP A 203 -13.56 0.57 13.54
N LEU A 204 -12.38 -0.04 13.56
CA LEU A 204 -11.95 -1.01 12.55
C LEU A 204 -12.15 -2.47 13.01
N LEU A 205 -12.53 -2.69 14.27
CA LEU A 205 -12.76 -4.01 14.84
C LEU A 205 -14.26 -4.31 14.92
N ASP A 206 -14.59 -5.59 14.84
CA ASP A 206 -15.96 -6.04 15.09
C ASP A 206 -16.34 -5.76 16.54
N ASP A 207 -17.59 -5.37 16.80
CA ASP A 207 -18.09 -5.22 18.16
C ASP A 207 -18.03 -6.54 18.93
N CYS A 208 -17.49 -6.48 20.14
CA CYS A 208 -17.35 -7.62 21.03
C CYS A 208 -18.25 -7.53 22.30
N SER A 209 -19.08 -6.51 22.42
CA SER A 209 -19.92 -6.28 23.60
C SER A 209 -20.82 -7.47 23.91
N HIS A 210 -21.38 -8.11 22.88
CA HIS A 210 -22.25 -9.28 22.98
C HIS A 210 -21.59 -10.48 23.69
N LEU A 211 -20.27 -10.59 23.69
CA LEU A 211 -19.54 -11.66 24.38
C LEU A 211 -19.67 -11.56 25.90
N PHE A 212 -20.01 -10.38 26.41
CA PHE A 212 -20.09 -10.08 27.84
C PHE A 212 -21.52 -9.96 28.38
N GLU A 213 -22.55 -10.15 27.54
CA GLU A 213 -23.96 -9.98 27.93
C GLU A 213 -24.43 -10.98 28.99
N ASN A 214 -23.85 -12.19 28.97
CA ASN A 214 -24.29 -13.32 29.84
C ASN A 214 -23.16 -13.82 30.74
N THR A 215 -22.19 -13.01 31.07
CA THR A 215 -21.05 -13.37 31.93
C THR A 215 -20.61 -12.21 32.81
N ASP A 216 -20.15 -12.52 34.01
CA ASP A 216 -19.50 -11.58 34.93
C ASP A 216 -18.00 -11.42 34.63
N GLU A 217 -17.46 -12.18 33.65
CA GLU A 217 -16.06 -12.09 33.27
C GLU A 217 -15.75 -10.69 32.71
N THR A 218 -14.68 -10.09 33.20
CA THR A 218 -14.17 -8.80 32.69
C THR A 218 -13.15 -8.96 31.58
N ILE A 219 -12.62 -10.18 31.40
CA ILE A 219 -11.56 -10.50 30.44
C ILE A 219 -11.90 -11.80 29.74
N ILE A 220 -12.02 -11.75 28.41
CA ILE A 220 -12.19 -12.93 27.55
C ILE A 220 -10.96 -13.07 26.65
N ILE A 221 -10.47 -14.31 26.50
CA ILE A 221 -9.37 -14.63 25.58
C ILE A 221 -9.90 -15.59 24.53
N ASP A 222 -9.83 -15.19 23.26
CA ASP A 222 -10.34 -15.97 22.12
C ASP A 222 -9.65 -17.35 22.05
N ASP A 223 -10.44 -18.40 21.91
CA ASP A 223 -9.98 -19.78 21.82
C ASP A 223 -9.13 -20.06 20.57
N LYS A 224 -9.26 -19.24 19.53
CA LYS A 224 -8.43 -19.29 18.31
C LYS A 224 -6.99 -18.83 18.53
N ILE A 225 -6.67 -18.24 19.68
CA ILE A 225 -5.30 -17.90 20.06
C ILE A 225 -4.55 -19.19 20.39
N ILE A 226 -3.37 -19.35 19.75
CA ILE A 226 -2.55 -20.56 19.96
C ILE A 226 -2.15 -20.74 21.44
N PRO A 227 -2.10 -21.98 21.97
CA PRO A 227 -1.93 -22.23 23.39
C PRO A 227 -0.70 -21.57 24.04
N GLY A 228 0.42 -21.46 23.33
CA GLY A 228 1.61 -20.80 23.83
C GLY A 228 1.43 -19.30 24.08
N VAL A 229 0.74 -18.62 23.17
CA VAL A 229 0.40 -17.20 23.29
C VAL A 229 -0.66 -17.00 24.37
N LYS A 230 -1.68 -17.87 24.43
CA LYS A 230 -2.74 -17.83 25.46
C LYS A 230 -2.13 -17.89 26.88
N ARG A 231 -1.15 -18.79 27.13
CA ARG A 231 -0.44 -18.84 28.41
C ARG A 231 0.30 -17.55 28.75
N ASN A 232 0.91 -16.90 27.76
CA ASN A 232 1.60 -15.63 27.97
C ASN A 232 0.60 -14.51 28.32
N ILE A 233 -0.56 -14.47 27.63
CA ILE A 233 -1.63 -13.52 27.94
C ILE A 233 -2.15 -13.75 29.36
N GLU A 234 -2.44 -14.98 29.74
CA GLU A 234 -2.93 -15.33 31.08
C GLU A 234 -1.98 -14.88 32.19
N ARG A 235 -0.67 -15.06 31.97
CA ARG A 235 0.36 -14.61 32.91
C ARG A 235 0.42 -13.08 33.03
N ASP A 236 0.36 -12.37 31.93
CA ASP A 236 0.69 -10.96 31.84
C ASP A 236 -0.56 -10.05 31.68
N LYS A 237 -1.79 -10.61 31.65
CA LYS A 237 -3.03 -9.89 31.31
C LYS A 237 -3.26 -8.62 32.12
N LYS A 238 -2.97 -8.64 33.42
CA LYS A 238 -3.11 -7.45 34.29
C LYS A 238 -2.15 -6.34 33.87
N LEU A 239 -0.87 -6.66 33.66
CA LEU A 239 0.14 -5.71 33.20
C LEU A 239 -0.21 -5.15 31.83
N ILE A 240 -0.75 -5.99 30.94
CA ILE A 240 -1.18 -5.60 29.58
C ILE A 240 -2.33 -4.59 29.66
N ILE A 241 -3.35 -4.85 30.46
CA ILE A 241 -4.50 -3.98 30.68
C ILE A 241 -4.07 -2.66 31.32
N ASP A 242 -3.27 -2.73 32.37
CA ASP A 242 -2.79 -1.55 33.11
C ASP A 242 -1.88 -0.66 32.26
N SER A 243 -1.21 -1.23 31.24
CA SER A 243 -0.37 -0.47 30.31
C SER A 243 -1.14 0.37 29.31
N ASP A 244 -2.45 0.20 29.25
CA ASP A 244 -3.35 0.85 28.31
C ASP A 244 -2.89 0.75 26.82
N LYS A 245 -2.37 -0.41 26.38
CA LYS A 245 -1.84 -0.70 25.04
C LYS A 245 -2.78 -1.66 24.30
N GLY A 246 -3.19 -1.31 23.07
CA GLY A 246 -4.28 -1.99 22.35
C GLY A 246 -3.89 -3.07 21.37
N ILE A 247 -2.62 -3.13 20.86
CA ILE A 247 -2.19 -4.14 19.90
C ILE A 247 -0.85 -4.74 20.26
N TYR A 248 -0.79 -6.04 20.12
CA TYR A 248 0.41 -6.83 20.37
C TYR A 248 0.76 -7.67 19.14
N ARG A 249 2.01 -7.52 18.68
CA ARG A 249 2.67 -8.52 17.85
C ARG A 249 3.31 -9.53 18.79
N ILE A 250 2.85 -10.77 18.77
CA ILE A 250 3.48 -11.82 19.55
C ILE A 250 4.08 -12.83 18.59
N PRO A 251 5.41 -12.82 18.42
CA PRO A 251 6.10 -14.00 17.93
C PRO A 251 5.90 -15.13 18.94
N CYS A 252 5.73 -16.36 18.49
CA CYS A 252 5.51 -17.54 19.34
C CYS A 252 6.63 -17.77 20.39
N THR A 253 7.72 -17.03 20.35
CA THR A 253 8.98 -17.27 21.08
C THR A 253 9.48 -16.13 21.97
N SER A 254 8.84 -14.94 22.00
CA SER A 254 9.35 -13.80 22.76
C SER A 254 8.38 -13.29 23.83
N SER A 255 8.91 -12.53 24.80
CA SER A 255 8.11 -11.95 25.87
C SER A 255 7.15 -10.88 25.37
N PHE A 256 6.01 -10.71 26.05
CA PHE A 256 5.01 -9.67 25.74
C PHE A 256 5.59 -8.24 25.83
N GLN A 257 6.57 -8.04 26.72
CA GLN A 257 7.15 -6.72 26.99
C GLN A 257 7.91 -6.14 25.81
N ASP A 258 8.55 -6.97 24.98
CA ASP A 258 9.39 -6.52 23.87
C ASP A 258 8.59 -6.18 22.61
N ASN A 259 7.30 -6.53 22.56
CA ASN A 259 6.46 -6.43 21.38
C ASN A 259 5.19 -5.58 21.57
N ALA A 260 5.06 -4.90 22.71
CA ALA A 260 3.93 -4.04 23.03
C ALA A 260 4.04 -2.72 22.24
N ILE A 261 3.03 -2.42 21.46
CA ILE A 261 2.98 -1.23 20.63
C ILE A 261 1.85 -0.32 21.11
N GLY A 262 2.16 0.98 21.15
CA GLY A 262 1.30 1.98 21.81
C GLY A 262 -0.12 2.01 21.30
N LEU A 263 -0.97 2.39 22.17
CA LEU A 263 -2.43 2.46 22.25
C LEU A 263 -3.20 3.05 21.13
N LYS A 264 -2.65 4.05 20.52
CA LYS A 264 -3.42 4.89 19.59
C LYS A 264 -3.34 4.36 18.16
N TYR A 265 -2.27 3.63 17.84
CA TYR A 265 -2.01 3.21 16.46
C TYR A 265 -1.48 1.77 16.38
N SER A 266 -2.01 1.01 15.44
CA SER A 266 -1.46 -0.30 15.07
C SER A 266 -0.03 -0.16 14.53
N PRO A 267 0.85 -1.14 14.74
CA PRO A 267 2.05 -1.27 13.93
C PRO A 267 1.66 -1.58 12.48
N THR A 268 2.63 -1.46 11.59
CA THR A 268 2.46 -1.92 10.21
C THR A 268 2.02 -3.39 10.19
N ILE A 269 0.84 -3.66 9.61
CA ILE A 269 0.41 -5.03 9.32
C ILE A 269 1.32 -5.56 8.21
N ALA A 270 2.01 -6.68 8.48
CA ALA A 270 2.95 -7.27 7.53
C ALA A 270 2.34 -8.51 6.87
N ALA A 271 2.75 -8.80 5.63
CA ALA A 271 2.28 -9.93 4.84
C ALA A 271 2.50 -11.32 5.50
N SER A 272 3.48 -11.42 6.41
CA SER A 272 3.79 -12.65 7.16
C SER A 272 3.05 -12.78 8.49
N ASN A 273 2.20 -11.82 8.87
CA ASN A 273 1.62 -11.75 10.21
C ASN A 273 0.25 -12.43 10.30
N HIS A 274 0.25 -13.74 10.43
CA HIS A 274 -0.93 -14.51 10.81
C HIS A 274 -1.24 -14.49 12.33
N SER A 275 -0.48 -13.75 13.15
CA SER A 275 -0.51 -13.82 14.61
C SER A 275 -0.60 -12.46 15.32
N THR A 276 -1.17 -11.45 14.66
CA THR A 276 -1.44 -10.18 15.34
C THR A 276 -2.57 -10.39 16.36
N ILE A 277 -2.25 -10.15 17.62
CA ILE A 277 -3.22 -10.19 18.73
C ILE A 277 -3.66 -8.77 19.04
N VAL A 278 -4.95 -8.61 19.21
CA VAL A 278 -5.62 -7.34 19.52
C VAL A 278 -6.18 -7.45 20.93
N LEU A 279 -5.95 -6.41 21.73
CA LEU A 279 -6.71 -6.17 22.95
C LEU A 279 -7.79 -5.14 22.64
N GLN A 280 -9.04 -5.56 22.59
CA GLN A 280 -10.19 -4.69 22.41
C GLN A 280 -10.80 -4.36 23.76
N LYS A 281 -11.05 -3.06 24.00
CA LYS A 281 -11.75 -2.57 25.16
C LYS A 281 -13.19 -2.21 24.76
N THR A 282 -14.16 -2.64 25.53
CA THR A 282 -15.56 -2.25 25.41
C THR A 282 -16.16 -1.94 26.79
N GLN A 283 -17.30 -1.27 26.83
CA GLN A 283 -18.05 -1.04 28.08
C GLN A 283 -19.40 -1.76 28.03
N VAL A 284 -19.71 -2.52 29.07
CA VAL A 284 -21.00 -3.16 29.24
C VAL A 284 -21.53 -2.81 30.64
N ALA A 285 -22.71 -2.21 30.72
CA ALA A 285 -23.31 -1.73 31.95
C ALA A 285 -22.38 -0.81 32.78
N GLY A 286 -21.57 0.04 32.12
CA GLY A 286 -20.63 0.95 32.75
C GLY A 286 -19.34 0.31 33.28
N ILE A 287 -19.14 -0.98 33.02
CA ILE A 287 -17.94 -1.74 33.42
C ILE A 287 -17.05 -1.94 32.19
N ASP A 288 -15.76 -1.64 32.34
CA ASP A 288 -14.75 -1.91 31.32
C ASP A 288 -14.56 -3.43 31.16
N ARG A 289 -14.67 -3.90 29.92
CA ARG A 289 -14.49 -5.29 29.52
C ARG A 289 -13.37 -5.39 28.47
N TYR A 290 -12.62 -6.48 28.47
CA TYR A 290 -11.41 -6.64 27.65
C TYR A 290 -11.46 -7.97 26.88
N TYR A 291 -11.28 -7.92 25.57
CA TYR A 291 -11.25 -9.07 24.69
C TYR A 291 -9.91 -9.19 23.97
N PHE A 292 -9.17 -10.26 24.30
CA PHE A 292 -7.97 -10.64 23.57
C PHE A 292 -8.35 -11.52 22.40
N LYS A 293 -8.14 -11.05 21.20
CA LYS A 293 -8.48 -11.79 19.98
C LYS A 293 -7.36 -11.75 18.96
N LYS A 294 -7.35 -12.71 18.03
CA LYS A 294 -6.57 -12.61 16.81
C LYS A 294 -7.23 -11.60 15.88
N LEU A 295 -6.46 -10.70 15.28
CA LEU A 295 -6.96 -9.81 14.23
C LEU A 295 -7.55 -10.67 13.10
N ARG A 296 -8.78 -10.40 12.68
CA ARG A 296 -9.49 -11.17 11.66
C ARG A 296 -9.13 -10.66 10.24
N PRO A 297 -9.31 -11.47 9.16
CA PRO A 297 -8.93 -11.09 7.81
C PRO A 297 -9.62 -9.81 7.32
N HIS A 298 -10.93 -9.67 7.53
CA HIS A 298 -11.67 -8.46 7.16
C HIS A 298 -11.25 -7.23 7.97
N GLU A 299 -10.93 -7.40 9.26
CA GLU A 299 -10.36 -6.32 10.07
C GLU A 299 -8.99 -5.90 9.54
N ALA A 300 -8.15 -6.85 9.11
CA ALA A 300 -6.87 -6.54 8.47
C ALA A 300 -7.06 -5.72 7.17
N MET A 301 -8.10 -6.01 6.38
CA MET A 301 -8.47 -5.20 5.21
C MET A 301 -8.96 -3.81 5.61
N ARG A 302 -9.79 -3.67 6.65
CA ARG A 302 -10.23 -2.37 7.17
C ARG A 302 -9.04 -1.49 7.60
N PHE A 303 -7.99 -2.08 8.20
CA PHE A 303 -6.75 -1.38 8.52
C PHE A 303 -5.93 -0.96 7.28
N MET A 304 -6.30 -1.42 6.10
CA MET A 304 -5.74 -0.95 4.82
C MET A 304 -6.70 -0.02 4.07
N GLY A 305 -7.87 0.30 4.67
CA GLY A 305 -8.88 1.19 4.11
C GLY A 305 -9.84 0.53 3.11
N PHE A 306 -9.81 -0.80 2.99
CA PHE A 306 -10.83 -1.56 2.28
C PHE A 306 -12.05 -1.78 3.18
N ASP A 307 -13.23 -1.89 2.58
CA ASP A 307 -14.47 -2.13 3.30
C ASP A 307 -14.86 -3.62 3.33
N ASP A 308 -15.97 -3.93 4.00
CA ASP A 308 -16.45 -5.30 4.15
C ASP A 308 -16.98 -5.89 2.83
N GLU A 309 -17.42 -5.06 1.89
CA GLU A 309 -17.81 -5.51 0.55
C GLU A 309 -16.58 -5.97 -0.23
N ASP A 310 -15.47 -5.22 -0.16
CA ASP A 310 -14.19 -5.62 -0.75
C ASP A 310 -13.69 -6.94 -0.17
N TYR A 311 -13.81 -7.11 1.16
CA TYR A 311 -13.48 -8.37 1.82
C TYR A 311 -14.39 -9.51 1.33
N ALA A 312 -15.70 -9.30 1.25
CA ALA A 312 -16.63 -10.33 0.79
C ALA A 312 -16.32 -10.78 -0.64
N LYS A 313 -15.99 -9.84 -1.52
CA LYS A 313 -15.54 -10.10 -2.89
C LYS A 313 -14.24 -10.91 -2.91
N ALA A 314 -13.21 -10.46 -2.19
CA ALA A 314 -11.91 -11.12 -2.15
C ALA A 314 -12.00 -12.53 -1.54
N SER A 315 -12.71 -12.69 -0.40
CA SER A 315 -12.83 -13.97 0.31
C SER A 315 -13.62 -15.02 -0.45
N SER A 316 -14.41 -14.60 -1.46
CA SER A 316 -15.10 -15.54 -2.36
C SER A 316 -14.15 -16.34 -3.27
N VAL A 317 -12.91 -15.84 -3.49
CA VAL A 317 -11.97 -16.42 -4.45
C VAL A 317 -10.60 -16.76 -3.87
N VAL A 318 -10.28 -16.24 -2.66
CA VAL A 318 -9.01 -16.53 -1.97
C VAL A 318 -9.21 -16.87 -0.50
N SER A 319 -8.25 -17.60 0.10
CA SER A 319 -8.29 -17.98 1.51
C SER A 319 -7.90 -16.82 2.44
N ASP A 320 -8.26 -16.95 3.73
CA ASP A 320 -7.88 -15.99 4.78
C ASP A 320 -6.37 -15.73 4.84
N SER A 321 -5.54 -16.75 4.62
CA SER A 321 -4.09 -16.59 4.61
C SER A 321 -3.62 -15.69 3.46
N GLN A 322 -4.29 -15.75 2.30
CA GLN A 322 -4.02 -14.85 1.18
C GLN A 322 -4.53 -13.43 1.48
N ILE A 323 -5.68 -13.27 2.14
CA ILE A 323 -6.20 -11.97 2.58
C ILE A 323 -5.17 -11.26 3.50
N TYR A 324 -4.64 -11.97 4.51
CA TYR A 324 -3.59 -11.38 5.38
C TYR A 324 -2.34 -10.97 4.59
N LYS A 325 -1.87 -11.83 3.66
CA LYS A 325 -0.72 -11.53 2.80
C LYS A 325 -0.98 -10.29 1.95
N GLN A 326 -2.14 -10.22 1.34
CA GLN A 326 -2.56 -9.11 0.47
C GLN A 326 -2.71 -7.81 1.25
N SER A 327 -3.37 -7.83 2.42
CA SER A 327 -3.47 -6.69 3.32
C SER A 327 -2.08 -6.18 3.73
N GLY A 328 -1.16 -7.08 4.08
CA GLY A 328 0.21 -6.70 4.46
C GLY A 328 1.01 -6.07 3.33
N ASN A 329 0.77 -6.45 2.08
CA ASN A 329 1.44 -5.90 0.90
C ASN A 329 0.75 -4.63 0.35
N SER A 330 -0.49 -4.35 0.75
CA SER A 330 -1.27 -3.21 0.26
C SER A 330 -0.73 -1.86 0.75
N ILE A 331 -1.11 -0.81 0.04
CA ILE A 331 -1.00 0.58 0.46
C ILE A 331 -2.31 0.95 1.18
N ILE A 332 -2.27 1.85 2.15
CA ILE A 332 -3.50 2.36 2.79
C ILE A 332 -4.25 3.23 1.79
N THR A 333 -5.48 2.84 1.46
CA THR A 333 -6.31 3.51 0.45
C THR A 333 -6.64 4.96 0.81
N ASP A 334 -6.74 5.28 2.11
CA ASP A 334 -6.99 6.62 2.62
C ASP A 334 -5.81 7.58 2.35
N VAL A 335 -4.58 7.08 2.35
CA VAL A 335 -3.39 7.86 1.94
C VAL A 335 -3.48 8.19 0.44
N ILE A 336 -3.85 7.21 -0.39
CA ILE A 336 -4.03 7.43 -1.83
C ILE A 336 -5.15 8.42 -2.09
N TYR A 337 -6.28 8.24 -1.43
CA TYR A 337 -7.41 9.17 -1.51
C TYR A 337 -6.97 10.60 -1.16
N ALA A 338 -6.25 10.80 -0.06
CA ALA A 338 -5.78 12.13 0.36
C ALA A 338 -4.88 12.78 -0.69
N VAL A 339 -3.91 12.03 -1.25
CA VAL A 339 -2.98 12.52 -2.28
C VAL A 339 -3.73 12.88 -3.57
N PHE A 340 -4.59 12.00 -4.05
CA PHE A 340 -5.33 12.24 -5.29
C PHE A 340 -6.44 13.29 -5.13
N LYS A 341 -6.96 13.51 -3.92
CA LYS A 341 -7.88 14.62 -3.62
C LYS A 341 -7.16 15.96 -3.78
N GLU A 342 -5.93 16.10 -3.30
CA GLU A 342 -5.15 17.32 -3.52
C GLU A 342 -4.74 17.50 -4.99
N LEU A 343 -4.47 16.41 -5.70
CA LEU A 343 -4.25 16.46 -7.15
C LEU A 343 -5.51 16.91 -7.88
N PHE A 344 -6.69 16.40 -7.48
CA PHE A 344 -7.98 16.82 -8.05
C PHE A 344 -8.24 18.31 -7.82
N LYS A 345 -8.04 18.82 -6.61
CA LYS A 345 -8.17 20.25 -6.31
C LYS A 345 -7.27 21.11 -7.18
N ALA A 346 -6.02 20.68 -7.39
CA ALA A 346 -5.06 21.41 -8.20
C ALA A 346 -5.35 21.32 -9.70
N MET A 347 -5.76 20.14 -10.19
CA MET A 347 -5.84 19.80 -11.61
C MET A 347 -7.03 18.87 -11.92
N PRO A 348 -8.28 19.33 -11.74
CA PRO A 348 -9.47 18.49 -11.95
C PRO A 348 -9.59 17.96 -13.38
N TYR A 349 -9.04 18.67 -14.37
CA TYR A 349 -9.04 18.24 -15.78
C TYR A 349 -8.32 16.90 -16.02
N LEU A 350 -7.42 16.48 -15.13
CA LEU A 350 -6.75 15.18 -15.23
C LEU A 350 -7.70 14.00 -14.95
N PHE A 351 -8.86 14.26 -14.33
CA PHE A 351 -9.81 13.22 -13.91
C PHE A 351 -10.98 13.03 -14.87
N THR A 352 -11.07 13.82 -15.95
CA THR A 352 -12.21 13.77 -16.90
C THR A 352 -12.23 12.48 -17.72
N ASP A 353 -11.08 11.92 -18.09
CA ASP A 353 -10.93 10.64 -18.81
C ASP A 353 -9.68 9.92 -18.28
N MET A 354 -9.73 9.55 -16.99
CA MET A 354 -8.59 8.91 -16.34
C MET A 354 -8.54 7.42 -16.71
N LYS A 355 -7.43 7.01 -17.32
CA LYS A 355 -7.13 5.63 -17.68
C LYS A 355 -5.87 5.18 -16.97
N LEU A 356 -6.01 4.17 -16.14
CA LEU A 356 -4.96 3.69 -15.23
C LEU A 356 -4.31 2.41 -15.75
N LEU A 357 -2.99 2.42 -15.84
CA LEU A 357 -2.16 1.21 -15.80
C LEU A 357 -1.53 1.09 -14.41
N HIS A 358 -1.77 -0.03 -13.71
CA HIS A 358 -1.22 -0.26 -12.38
C HIS A 358 -0.21 -1.41 -12.39
N LEU A 359 1.07 -1.10 -12.22
CA LEU A 359 2.16 -2.07 -12.12
C LEU A 359 2.35 -2.51 -10.66
N PHE A 360 2.55 -3.82 -10.41
CA PHE A 360 2.63 -4.39 -9.07
C PHE A 360 1.35 -4.12 -8.25
N SER A 361 0.21 -4.30 -8.87
CA SER A 361 -1.08 -3.77 -8.41
C SER A 361 -1.58 -4.33 -7.07
N GLY A 362 -1.09 -5.51 -6.66
CA GLY A 362 -1.63 -6.17 -5.47
C GLY A 362 -3.13 -6.40 -5.60
N ILE A 363 -3.91 -5.86 -4.65
CA ILE A 363 -5.38 -5.89 -4.67
C ILE A 363 -6.02 -4.55 -5.07
N GLY A 364 -5.24 -3.61 -5.63
CA GLY A 364 -5.78 -2.38 -6.21
C GLY A 364 -6.09 -1.26 -5.22
N SER A 365 -5.17 -0.97 -4.31
CA SER A 365 -5.35 0.17 -3.36
C SER A 365 -5.43 1.52 -4.07
N VAL A 366 -4.72 1.67 -5.19
CA VAL A 366 -4.70 2.93 -5.95
C VAL A 366 -6.04 3.18 -6.60
N GLU A 367 -6.62 2.17 -7.23
CA GLU A 367 -7.95 2.20 -7.83
C GLU A 367 -9.02 2.60 -6.81
N LYS A 368 -8.96 1.98 -5.62
CA LYS A 368 -9.91 2.27 -4.53
C LYS A 368 -9.79 3.72 -4.06
N GLY A 369 -8.56 4.22 -3.88
CA GLY A 369 -8.31 5.59 -3.45
C GLY A 369 -8.75 6.64 -4.50
N ILE A 370 -8.41 6.44 -5.77
CA ILE A 370 -8.81 7.33 -6.87
C ILE A 370 -10.33 7.27 -7.08
N GLY A 371 -10.93 6.06 -7.05
CA GLY A 371 -12.38 5.88 -7.21
C GLY A 371 -13.16 6.71 -6.19
N ARG A 372 -12.75 6.71 -4.92
CA ARG A 372 -13.38 7.55 -3.87
C ARG A 372 -13.34 9.04 -4.19
N VAL A 373 -12.23 9.56 -4.74
CA VAL A 373 -12.13 10.98 -5.16
C VAL A 373 -13.15 11.28 -6.26
N ILE A 374 -13.24 10.41 -7.25
CA ILE A 374 -14.15 10.55 -8.39
C ILE A 374 -15.61 10.48 -7.95
N ASP A 375 -15.97 9.54 -7.08
CA ASP A 375 -17.33 9.39 -6.55
C ASP A 375 -17.74 10.62 -5.73
N GLU A 376 -16.85 11.16 -4.91
CA GLU A 376 -17.06 12.38 -4.14
C GLU A 376 -17.26 13.58 -5.08
N ALA A 377 -16.41 13.72 -6.11
CA ALA A 377 -16.49 14.79 -7.10
C ALA A 377 -17.81 14.78 -7.85
N ASN A 378 -18.21 13.62 -8.37
CA ASN A 378 -19.47 13.48 -9.10
C ASN A 378 -20.70 13.70 -8.19
N SER A 379 -20.59 13.33 -6.90
CA SER A 379 -21.67 13.54 -5.91
C SER A 379 -21.83 15.01 -5.52
N ALA A 380 -20.75 15.77 -5.38
CA ALA A 380 -20.77 17.20 -5.10
C ALA A 380 -21.37 17.99 -6.28
N ASP A 381 -20.93 17.67 -7.51
CA ASP A 381 -21.44 18.31 -8.72
C ASP A 381 -22.94 18.07 -8.92
N SER A 382 -23.47 16.93 -8.47
CA SER A 382 -24.90 16.61 -8.52
C SER A 382 -25.73 17.42 -7.50
N LYS A 383 -25.14 17.88 -6.40
CA LYS A 383 -25.80 18.67 -5.35
C LYS A 383 -25.60 20.18 -5.51
N GLY A 384 -24.87 20.64 -6.55
CA GLY A 384 -24.53 22.05 -6.77
C GLY A 384 -23.54 22.62 -5.78
N GLY A 385 -22.79 21.76 -5.08
CA GLY A 385 -21.70 22.12 -4.17
C GLY A 385 -20.35 22.08 -4.89
N ASP A 386 -19.44 22.94 -4.49
CA ASP A 386 -18.06 22.95 -5.00
C ASP A 386 -17.20 22.06 -4.09
N LEU A 387 -16.48 21.09 -4.65
CA LEU A 387 -15.51 20.26 -3.93
C LEU A 387 -14.21 21.05 -3.63
N LEU A 388 -14.15 22.30 -4.08
CA LEU A 388 -12.97 23.16 -3.96
C LEU A 388 -12.96 23.98 -2.67
N GLU A 389 -14.00 23.87 -1.82
CA GLU A 389 -14.03 24.32 -0.45
C GLU A 389 -13.65 23.16 0.49
#